data_b0ef04a352a1ac5d12d2cd203f95fd5a
#
_entry.id   b0ef04a352a1ac5d12d2cd203f95fd5a
#
_cell.length_a   1.000
_cell.length_b   1.000
_cell.length_c   1.000
_cell.angle_alpha   90.00
_cell.angle_beta   90.00
_cell.angle_gamma   90.00
#
_symmetry.space_group_name_H-M   'P 1'
#
loop_
_entity.id
_entity.type
_entity.pdbx_description
1 polymer ?
#
loop_
_entity_poly.entity_id
_entity_poly.type
_entity_poly.pdbx_seq_one_letter_code
_entity_poly.pdbx_strand_id
1 'polypeptide(L)'
;TAAYYDRVKHLDDCTRMQYLDINLWMVGDILLKADRMSMANSLELRVPFLDKEVFKVAASLPTHLRVQKGQKKVALRKAAQRRLPMETAEKKKLGFPVPTRVWLKDKKYYNIVKEAFTSPIAQKFFHTDELIDCLDTHYNGLRDYSRRIWTLFIFIVWYEIYFEDGNHEPGNMPNFSK
;
A
#
# COMPACT_ATOMS: atom_id res chain seq x y z
N THR A 1 -1.15 -16.80 -9.29
CA THR A 1 0.10 -16.20 -9.84
C THR A 1 0.68 -17.08 -10.94
N ALA A 2 0.74 -18.43 -10.78
CA ALA A 2 1.35 -19.35 -11.75
C ALA A 2 0.80 -19.16 -13.18
N ALA A 3 -0.52 -19.19 -13.36
CA ALA A 3 -1.14 -19.05 -14.67
C ALA A 3 -0.80 -17.74 -15.40
N TYR A 4 -0.61 -16.65 -14.66
CA TYR A 4 -0.15 -15.37 -15.23
C TYR A 4 1.33 -15.42 -15.59
N TYR A 5 2.16 -16.03 -14.74
CA TYR A 5 3.58 -16.18 -14.98
C TYR A 5 3.86 -17.02 -16.23
N ASP A 6 3.17 -18.14 -16.42
CA ASP A 6 3.34 -19.03 -17.55
C ASP A 6 3.08 -18.38 -18.91
N ARG A 7 2.18 -17.39 -18.95
CA ARG A 7 1.88 -16.62 -20.16
C ARG A 7 3.05 -15.76 -20.63
N VAL A 8 3.92 -15.35 -19.71
CA VAL A 8 4.98 -14.36 -19.96
C VAL A 8 6.39 -14.85 -19.63
N LYS A 9 6.54 -16.13 -19.29
CA LYS A 9 7.85 -16.70 -18.89
C LYS A 9 8.94 -16.61 -19.97
N HIS A 10 8.55 -16.43 -21.23
CA HIS A 10 9.43 -16.25 -22.38
C HIS A 10 9.92 -14.81 -22.58
N LEU A 11 9.36 -13.85 -21.84
CA LEU A 11 9.72 -12.43 -21.92
C LEU A 11 10.86 -12.09 -20.95
N ASP A 12 11.47 -10.92 -21.15
CA ASP A 12 12.49 -10.41 -20.22
C ASP A 12 11.91 -10.14 -18.81
N ASP A 13 12.78 -10.15 -17.79
CA ASP A 13 12.38 -10.02 -16.39
C ASP A 13 11.58 -8.74 -16.10
N CYS A 14 11.96 -7.63 -16.70
CA CYS A 14 11.27 -6.36 -16.51
C CYS A 14 9.83 -6.41 -17.03
N THR A 15 9.64 -6.93 -18.24
CA THR A 15 8.32 -7.07 -18.87
C THR A 15 7.47 -8.08 -18.10
N ARG A 16 8.05 -9.18 -17.67
CA ARG A 16 7.40 -10.22 -16.88
C ARG A 16 6.87 -9.66 -15.53
N MET A 17 7.72 -8.96 -14.79
CA MET A 17 7.34 -8.32 -13.52
C MET A 17 6.24 -7.27 -13.73
N GLN A 18 6.35 -6.42 -14.75
CA GLN A 18 5.33 -5.43 -15.05
C GLN A 18 3.99 -6.06 -15.42
N TYR A 19 4.00 -7.17 -16.16
CA TYR A 19 2.77 -7.90 -16.50
C TYR A 19 2.09 -8.46 -15.24
N LEU A 20 2.85 -9.05 -14.33
CA LEU A 20 2.32 -9.56 -13.06
C LEU A 20 1.75 -8.43 -12.19
N ASP A 21 2.48 -7.32 -12.07
CA ASP A 21 2.04 -6.16 -11.29
C ASP A 21 0.72 -5.58 -11.83
N ILE A 22 0.59 -5.45 -13.15
CA ILE A 22 -0.61 -4.90 -13.78
C ILE A 22 -1.82 -5.81 -13.56
N ASN A 23 -1.64 -7.12 -13.69
CA ASN A 23 -2.76 -8.06 -13.64
C ASN A 23 -3.14 -8.51 -12.22
N LEU A 24 -2.24 -8.40 -11.26
CA LEU A 24 -2.47 -8.88 -9.89
C LEU A 24 -2.49 -7.74 -8.88
N TRP A 25 -1.34 -7.09 -8.69
CA TRP A 25 -1.20 -6.09 -7.64
C TRP A 25 -1.96 -4.80 -7.94
N MET A 26 -1.88 -4.31 -9.18
CA MET A 26 -2.56 -3.06 -9.54
C MET A 26 -4.07 -3.20 -9.45
N VAL A 27 -4.65 -4.30 -9.95
CA VAL A 27 -6.10 -4.55 -9.90
C VAL A 27 -6.55 -4.90 -8.49
N GLY A 28 -5.84 -5.81 -7.80
CA GLY A 28 -6.25 -6.37 -6.52
C GLY A 28 -5.98 -5.47 -5.30
N ASP A 29 -5.07 -4.50 -5.42
CA ASP A 29 -4.73 -3.59 -4.31
C ASP A 29 -4.83 -2.11 -4.72
N ILE A 30 -4.00 -1.65 -5.65
CA ILE A 30 -3.83 -0.21 -5.88
C ILE A 30 -5.09 0.45 -6.42
N LEU A 31 -5.68 -0.09 -7.49
CA LEU A 31 -6.87 0.49 -8.10
C LEU A 31 -8.12 0.26 -7.24
N LEU A 32 -8.26 -0.92 -6.66
CA LEU A 32 -9.36 -1.24 -5.77
C LEU A 32 -9.40 -0.31 -4.56
N LYS A 33 -8.25 -0.10 -3.91
CA LYS A 33 -8.13 0.81 -2.78
C LYS A 33 -8.38 2.26 -3.20
N ALA A 34 -7.77 2.70 -4.31
CA ALA A 34 -7.93 4.05 -4.81
C ALA A 34 -9.39 4.38 -5.11
N ASP A 35 -10.10 3.47 -5.81
CA ASP A 35 -11.52 3.61 -6.13
C ASP A 35 -12.39 3.65 -4.86
N ARG A 36 -12.28 2.64 -4.01
CA ARG A 36 -13.10 2.57 -2.79
C ARG A 36 -12.91 3.75 -1.86
N MET A 37 -11.67 4.18 -1.64
CA MET A 37 -11.38 5.30 -0.74
C MET A 37 -11.83 6.63 -1.32
N SER A 38 -11.65 6.87 -2.62
CA SER A 38 -12.10 8.11 -3.26
C SER A 38 -13.63 8.17 -3.35
N MET A 39 -14.28 7.07 -3.74
CA MET A 39 -15.74 7.03 -3.83
C MET A 39 -16.43 7.13 -2.47
N ALA A 40 -15.84 6.58 -1.40
CA ALA A 40 -16.33 6.77 -0.04
C ALA A 40 -16.37 8.26 0.40
N ASN A 41 -15.58 9.11 -0.28
CA ASN A 41 -15.56 10.54 -0.06
C ASN A 41 -16.17 11.33 -1.24
N SER A 42 -16.97 10.69 -2.10
CA SER A 42 -17.60 11.29 -3.27
C SER A 42 -16.62 11.96 -4.23
N LEU A 43 -15.41 11.45 -4.32
CA LEU A 43 -14.34 11.95 -5.19
C LEU A 43 -14.12 10.97 -6.35
N GLU A 44 -14.29 11.43 -7.58
CA GLU A 44 -13.97 10.64 -8.77
C GLU A 44 -12.48 10.71 -9.09
N LEU A 45 -11.79 9.58 -9.01
CA LEU A 45 -10.38 9.46 -9.34
C LEU A 45 -10.19 9.04 -10.80
N ARG A 46 -9.43 9.80 -11.55
CA ARG A 46 -9.01 9.46 -12.92
C ARG A 46 -7.53 9.08 -12.96
N VAL A 47 -7.20 8.06 -13.78
CA VAL A 47 -5.86 7.47 -13.89
C VAL A 47 -5.32 7.55 -15.33
N PRO A 48 -4.92 8.71 -15.83
CA PRO A 48 -4.59 8.94 -17.24
C PRO A 48 -3.44 8.06 -17.75
N PHE A 49 -2.54 7.59 -16.90
CA PHE A 49 -1.46 6.67 -17.30
C PHE A 49 -1.92 5.22 -17.52
N LEU A 50 -3.17 4.90 -17.20
CA LEU A 50 -3.80 3.61 -17.51
C LEU A 50 -4.71 3.67 -18.74
N ASP A 51 -4.76 4.80 -19.41
CA ASP A 51 -5.42 4.90 -20.71
C ASP A 51 -4.79 3.94 -21.72
N LYS A 52 -5.65 3.30 -22.54
CA LYS A 52 -5.22 2.25 -23.48
C LYS A 52 -4.19 2.72 -24.49
N GLU A 53 -4.32 3.94 -24.99
CA GLU A 53 -3.37 4.48 -25.97
C GLU A 53 -2.03 4.83 -25.32
N VAL A 54 -2.07 5.40 -24.10
CA VAL A 54 -0.85 5.62 -23.30
C VAL A 54 -0.17 4.31 -22.99
N PHE A 55 -0.94 3.27 -22.64
CA PHE A 55 -0.39 1.95 -22.33
C PHE A 55 0.25 1.28 -23.55
N LYS A 56 -0.36 1.38 -24.75
CA LYS A 56 0.24 0.86 -26.00
C LYS A 56 1.62 1.47 -26.25
N VAL A 57 1.75 2.78 -26.11
CA VAL A 57 3.04 3.46 -26.23
C VAL A 57 4.02 2.99 -25.16
N ALA A 58 3.60 2.92 -23.89
CA ALA A 58 4.46 2.48 -22.79
C ALA A 58 4.94 1.02 -22.96
N ALA A 59 4.06 0.15 -23.44
CA ALA A 59 4.37 -1.27 -23.67
C ALA A 59 5.33 -1.47 -24.86
N SER A 60 5.30 -0.60 -25.88
CA SER A 60 6.20 -0.64 -27.05
C SER A 60 7.62 -0.17 -26.72
N LEU A 61 7.84 0.48 -25.58
CA LEU A 61 9.16 0.98 -25.21
C LEU A 61 10.12 -0.19 -24.87
N PRO A 62 11.35 -0.17 -25.40
CA PRO A 62 12.36 -1.15 -25.01
C PRO A 62 12.73 -1.00 -23.52
N THR A 63 13.20 -2.09 -22.93
CA THR A 63 13.45 -2.18 -21.48
C THR A 63 14.33 -1.05 -20.94
N HIS A 64 15.38 -0.66 -21.67
CA HIS A 64 16.28 0.43 -21.24
C HIS A 64 15.63 1.81 -21.16
N LEU A 65 14.51 2.03 -21.86
CA LEU A 65 13.69 3.25 -21.73
C LEU A 65 12.65 3.16 -20.63
N ARG A 66 12.37 1.97 -20.13
CA ARG A 66 11.49 1.74 -18.98
C ARG A 66 12.28 1.77 -17.68
N VAL A 67 13.38 0.96 -17.62
CA VAL A 67 14.27 0.86 -16.45
C VAL A 67 15.72 0.79 -16.93
N GLN A 68 16.59 1.62 -16.38
CA GLN A 68 18.02 1.63 -16.72
C GLN A 68 18.85 2.00 -15.48
N LYS A 69 19.84 1.18 -15.13
CA LYS A 69 20.80 1.44 -14.03
C LYS A 69 20.11 1.85 -12.71
N GLY A 70 19.04 1.14 -12.35
CA GLY A 70 18.26 1.45 -11.13
C GLY A 70 17.28 2.61 -11.25
N GLN A 71 17.35 3.41 -12.32
CA GLN A 71 16.37 4.46 -12.59
C GLN A 71 15.14 3.87 -13.25
N LYS A 72 13.97 4.16 -12.67
CA LYS A 72 12.66 3.77 -13.20
C LYS A 72 12.04 4.91 -14.00
N LYS A 73 11.14 4.59 -14.93
CA LYS A 73 10.39 5.56 -15.76
C LYS A 73 11.30 6.44 -16.62
N VAL A 74 12.35 5.87 -17.21
CA VAL A 74 13.39 6.61 -17.95
C VAL A 74 12.79 7.48 -19.07
N ALA A 75 11.98 6.91 -19.95
CA ALA A 75 11.33 7.65 -21.04
C ALA A 75 10.46 8.81 -20.53
N LEU A 76 9.62 8.55 -19.52
CA LEU A 76 8.77 9.57 -18.92
C LEU A 76 9.59 10.72 -18.31
N ARG A 77 10.68 10.40 -17.61
CA ARG A 77 11.57 11.42 -17.03
C ARG A 77 12.24 12.27 -18.12
N LYS A 78 12.74 11.64 -19.19
CA LYS A 78 13.31 12.35 -20.34
C LYS A 78 12.29 13.26 -21.05
N ALA A 79 11.05 12.80 -21.17
CA ALA A 79 9.99 13.64 -21.72
C ALA A 79 9.65 14.81 -20.78
N ALA A 80 9.58 14.56 -19.46
CA ALA A 80 9.32 15.57 -18.44
C ALA A 80 10.40 16.67 -18.41
N GLN A 81 11.68 16.34 -18.57
CA GLN A 81 12.79 17.30 -18.63
C GLN A 81 12.63 18.37 -19.74
N ARG A 82 11.86 18.05 -20.78
CA ARG A 82 11.59 19.01 -21.87
C ARG A 82 10.46 19.99 -21.56
N ARG A 83 9.69 19.76 -20.51
CA ARG A 83 8.46 20.49 -20.20
C ARG A 83 8.39 21.00 -18.77
N LEU A 84 9.15 20.42 -17.87
CA LEU A 84 9.13 20.72 -16.43
C LEU A 84 10.54 21.12 -15.95
N PRO A 85 10.63 21.87 -14.86
CA PRO A 85 11.91 22.14 -14.22
C PRO A 85 12.64 20.83 -13.90
N MET A 86 13.96 20.82 -14.02
CA MET A 86 14.82 19.64 -13.82
C MET A 86 14.61 19.00 -12.45
N GLU A 87 14.48 19.82 -11.40
CA GLU A 87 14.20 19.36 -10.03
C GLU A 87 12.93 18.50 -9.95
N THR A 88 11.86 18.88 -10.68
CA THR A 88 10.61 18.13 -10.73
C THR A 88 10.75 16.84 -11.56
N ALA A 89 11.38 16.93 -12.73
CA ALA A 89 11.56 15.80 -13.65
C ALA A 89 12.43 14.69 -13.04
N GLU A 90 13.42 15.05 -12.22
CA GLU A 90 14.35 14.11 -11.58
C GLU A 90 13.99 13.78 -10.13
N LYS A 91 12.93 14.37 -9.59
CA LYS A 91 12.51 14.16 -8.22
C LYS A 91 12.44 12.68 -7.86
N LYS A 92 13.07 12.32 -6.76
CA LYS A 92 13.03 10.95 -6.23
C LYS A 92 11.59 10.60 -5.84
N LYS A 93 11.15 9.39 -6.22
CA LYS A 93 9.81 8.91 -5.84
C LYS A 93 9.74 8.84 -4.31
N LEU A 94 8.79 9.56 -3.72
CA LEU A 94 8.46 9.51 -2.31
C LEU A 94 7.25 8.59 -2.18
N GLY A 95 6.68 7.80 -2.31
CA GLY A 95 5.43 7.04 -2.07
C GLY A 95 4.34 7.94 -1.47
N PHE A 96 3.30 7.32 -0.95
CA PHE A 96 2.29 7.97 -0.11
C PHE A 96 2.48 7.46 1.34
N PRO A 97 3.42 8.01 2.10
CA PRO A 97 3.63 7.57 3.47
C PRO A 97 2.42 7.99 4.31
N VAL A 98 1.73 7.02 4.87
CA VAL A 98 0.77 7.26 5.95
C VAL A 98 1.58 7.54 7.21
N PRO A 99 1.29 8.63 7.96
CA PRO A 99 2.10 9.03 9.11
C PRO A 99 1.84 8.19 10.36
N THR A 100 1.68 6.88 10.22
CA THR A 100 1.44 5.92 11.32
C THR A 100 2.49 6.04 12.42
N ARG A 101 3.74 6.33 12.02
CA ARG A 101 4.83 6.58 12.98
C ARG A 101 4.53 7.73 13.94
N VAL A 102 3.86 8.78 13.47
CA VAL A 102 3.50 9.95 14.27
C VAL A 102 2.21 9.68 15.05
N TRP A 103 1.20 9.12 14.37
CA TRP A 103 -0.08 8.82 14.99
C TRP A 103 0.03 7.88 16.20
N LEU A 104 0.84 6.84 16.10
CA LEU A 104 1.04 5.88 17.19
C LEU A 104 1.76 6.45 18.42
N LYS A 105 2.25 7.71 18.35
CA LYS A 105 2.76 8.49 19.48
C LYS A 105 1.71 9.41 20.11
N ASP A 106 0.53 9.51 19.51
CA ASP A 106 -0.60 10.19 20.10
C ASP A 106 -1.36 9.23 21.03
N LYS A 107 -1.73 9.72 22.21
CA LYS A 107 -2.41 8.93 23.25
C LYS A 107 -3.71 8.28 22.76
N LYS A 108 -4.45 8.97 21.89
CA LYS A 108 -5.70 8.45 21.32
C LYS A 108 -5.43 7.15 20.54
N TYR A 109 -4.51 7.19 19.59
CA TYR A 109 -4.20 6.04 18.73
C TYR A 109 -3.44 4.95 19.48
N TYR A 110 -2.59 5.32 20.42
CA TYR A 110 -1.97 4.37 21.34
C TYR A 110 -3.03 3.54 22.08
N ASN A 111 -4.05 4.18 22.67
CA ASN A 111 -5.09 3.48 23.41
C ASN A 111 -5.91 2.53 22.52
N ILE A 112 -6.27 2.96 21.30
CA ILE A 112 -6.98 2.12 20.32
C ILE A 112 -6.18 0.84 20.01
N VAL A 113 -4.90 1.00 19.72
CA VAL A 113 -4.04 -0.16 19.41
C VAL A 113 -3.81 -1.03 20.63
N LYS A 114 -3.67 -0.43 21.81
CA LYS A 114 -3.52 -1.17 23.08
C LYS A 114 -4.73 -2.05 23.38
N GLU A 115 -5.93 -1.52 23.19
CA GLU A 115 -7.17 -2.27 23.34
C GLU A 115 -7.21 -3.48 22.40
N ALA A 116 -6.90 -3.29 21.12
CA ALA A 116 -6.81 -4.39 20.17
C ALA A 116 -5.73 -5.42 20.55
N PHE A 117 -4.56 -4.98 21.02
CA PHE A 117 -3.46 -5.84 21.40
C PHE A 117 -3.70 -6.64 22.69
N THR A 118 -4.64 -6.22 23.52
CA THR A 118 -5.07 -6.94 24.74
C THR A 118 -6.35 -7.75 24.53
N SER A 119 -6.95 -7.70 23.33
CA SER A 119 -8.19 -8.41 23.02
C SER A 119 -8.04 -9.92 23.07
N PRO A 120 -9.15 -10.68 23.23
CA PRO A 120 -9.14 -12.14 23.12
C PRO A 120 -8.61 -12.64 21.78
N ILE A 121 -8.83 -11.88 20.69
CA ILE A 121 -8.31 -12.20 19.36
C ILE A 121 -6.78 -12.13 19.36
N ALA A 122 -6.20 -11.08 19.93
CA ALA A 122 -4.75 -10.95 20.02
C ALA A 122 -4.14 -12.13 20.82
N GLN A 123 -4.74 -12.52 21.93
CA GLN A 123 -4.30 -13.65 22.76
C GLN A 123 -4.34 -15.00 22.02
N LYS A 124 -5.23 -15.15 21.05
CA LYS A 124 -5.36 -16.36 20.23
C LYS A 124 -4.16 -16.58 19.30
N PHE A 125 -3.51 -15.50 18.86
CA PHE A 125 -2.47 -15.56 17.82
C PHE A 125 -1.09 -15.09 18.27
N PHE A 126 -1.01 -14.30 19.34
CA PHE A 126 0.21 -13.60 19.74
C PHE A 126 0.47 -13.63 21.23
N HIS A 127 1.71 -13.47 21.61
CA HIS A 127 2.11 -13.12 22.97
C HIS A 127 1.82 -11.64 23.21
N THR A 128 0.74 -11.33 23.90
CA THR A 128 0.25 -9.95 24.09
C THR A 128 1.26 -9.06 24.81
N ASP A 129 2.05 -9.60 25.71
CA ASP A 129 3.10 -8.84 26.40
C ASP A 129 4.15 -8.28 25.41
N GLU A 130 4.53 -9.08 24.39
CA GLU A 130 5.45 -8.62 23.34
C GLU A 130 4.81 -7.55 22.44
N LEU A 131 3.50 -7.64 22.20
CA LEU A 131 2.78 -6.61 21.44
C LEU A 131 2.77 -5.28 22.20
N ILE A 132 2.50 -5.33 23.50
CA ILE A 132 2.47 -4.15 24.37
C ILE A 132 3.87 -3.54 24.51
N ASP A 133 4.90 -4.35 24.74
CA ASP A 133 6.29 -3.86 24.78
C ASP A 133 6.69 -3.15 23.48
N CYS A 134 6.31 -3.72 22.34
CA CYS A 134 6.55 -3.12 21.03
C CYS A 134 5.82 -1.77 20.88
N LEU A 135 4.58 -1.68 21.33
CA LEU A 135 3.77 -0.47 21.33
C LEU A 135 4.34 0.60 22.27
N ASP A 136 4.68 0.23 23.51
CA ASP A 136 5.22 1.13 24.51
C ASP A 136 6.60 1.66 24.11
N THR A 137 7.45 0.82 23.57
CA THR A 137 8.76 1.20 23.04
C THR A 137 8.62 2.24 21.92
N HIS A 138 7.65 2.07 21.02
CA HIS A 138 7.37 3.03 19.95
C HIS A 138 6.79 4.33 20.49
N TYR A 139 5.79 4.25 21.36
CA TYR A 139 5.11 5.41 21.97
C TYR A 139 6.09 6.31 22.70
N ASN A 140 7.00 5.73 23.49
CA ASN A 140 8.04 6.43 24.22
C ASN A 140 9.20 6.94 23.32
N GLY A 141 9.16 6.63 22.03
CA GLY A 141 10.15 7.10 21.07
C GLY A 141 11.51 6.41 21.12
N LEU A 142 11.61 5.30 21.85
CA LEU A 142 12.87 4.54 22.02
C LEU A 142 13.28 3.85 20.71
N ARG A 143 12.30 3.32 19.97
CA ARG A 143 12.52 2.68 18.67
C ARG A 143 11.29 2.81 17.77
N ASP A 144 11.52 2.87 16.44
CA ASP A 144 10.42 2.92 15.46
C ASP A 144 9.93 1.51 15.12
N TYR A 145 8.81 1.15 15.71
CA TYR A 145 8.07 -0.07 15.42
C TYR A 145 6.75 0.16 14.66
N SER A 146 6.51 1.37 14.13
CA SER A 146 5.23 1.75 13.55
C SER A 146 4.71 0.78 12.49
N ARG A 147 5.59 0.29 11.59
CA ARG A 147 5.20 -0.66 10.56
C ARG A 147 4.78 -2.02 11.14
N ARG A 148 5.51 -2.52 12.13
CA ARG A 148 5.20 -3.79 12.80
C ARG A 148 3.87 -3.69 13.54
N ILE A 149 3.69 -2.64 14.34
CA ILE A 149 2.46 -2.35 15.09
C ILE A 149 1.28 -2.27 14.13
N TRP A 150 1.40 -1.49 13.06
CA TRP A 150 0.34 -1.33 12.06
C TRP A 150 -0.08 -2.65 11.42
N THR A 151 0.88 -3.47 11.01
CA THR A 151 0.59 -4.78 10.39
C THR A 151 -0.17 -5.70 11.34
N LEU A 152 0.25 -5.79 12.60
CA LEU A 152 -0.38 -6.63 13.61
C LEU A 152 -1.77 -6.11 13.99
N PHE A 153 -1.92 -4.80 14.15
CA PHE A 153 -3.19 -4.16 14.43
C PHE A 153 -4.23 -4.41 13.31
N ILE A 154 -3.83 -4.21 12.04
CA ILE A 154 -4.73 -4.46 10.90
C ILE A 154 -5.10 -5.95 10.79
N PHE A 155 -4.20 -6.87 11.13
CA PHE A 155 -4.53 -8.29 11.17
C PHE A 155 -5.63 -8.59 12.21
N ILE A 156 -5.51 -8.04 13.43
CA ILE A 156 -6.50 -8.24 14.50
C ILE A 156 -7.86 -7.68 14.08
N VAL A 157 -7.90 -6.45 13.57
CA VAL A 157 -9.13 -5.81 13.07
C VAL A 157 -9.76 -6.60 11.92
N TRP A 158 -8.93 -7.06 10.98
CA TRP A 158 -9.40 -7.90 9.87
C TRP A 158 -10.02 -9.22 10.39
N TYR A 159 -9.36 -9.88 11.35
CA TYR A 159 -9.86 -11.12 11.89
C TYR A 159 -11.20 -10.93 12.63
N GLU A 160 -11.32 -9.86 13.42
CA GLU A 160 -12.56 -9.48 14.10
C GLU A 160 -13.71 -9.33 13.10
N ILE A 161 -13.52 -8.50 12.07
CA ILE A 161 -14.56 -8.22 11.07
C ILE A 161 -14.99 -9.48 10.30
N TYR A 162 -14.06 -10.34 9.92
CA TYR A 162 -14.36 -11.44 9.00
C TYR A 162 -14.65 -12.77 9.68
N PHE A 163 -14.27 -12.96 10.93
CA PHE A 163 -14.36 -14.26 11.59
C PHE A 163 -15.11 -14.25 12.93
N GLU A 164 -15.19 -13.12 13.62
CA GLU A 164 -15.87 -13.05 14.93
C GLU A 164 -17.24 -12.37 14.84
N ASP A 165 -17.37 -11.25 14.15
CA ASP A 165 -18.62 -10.48 14.10
C ASP A 165 -19.74 -11.14 13.26
N GLY A 166 -19.44 -12.13 12.43
CA GLY A 166 -20.43 -12.86 11.61
C GLY A 166 -21.27 -12.01 10.66
N ASN A 167 -21.13 -10.70 10.70
CA ASN A 167 -21.86 -9.71 9.91
C ASN A 167 -20.96 -9.19 8.80
N HIS A 168 -20.93 -9.90 7.69
CA HIS A 168 -20.21 -9.49 6.47
C HIS A 168 -20.87 -8.32 5.71
N GLU A 169 -21.61 -7.44 6.40
CA GLU A 169 -22.12 -6.24 5.76
C GLU A 169 -21.03 -5.19 5.60
N PRO A 170 -20.80 -4.69 4.36
CA PRO A 170 -19.70 -3.73 4.07
C PRO A 170 -19.81 -2.37 4.78
N GLY A 171 -20.85 -2.13 5.57
CA GLY A 171 -21.15 -0.88 6.26
C GLY A 171 -20.74 -0.80 7.73
N ASN A 172 -20.38 -1.93 8.34
CA ASN A 172 -20.10 -1.99 9.80
C ASN A 172 -18.60 -1.92 10.12
N MET A 173 -17.88 -1.01 9.50
CA MET A 173 -16.52 -0.71 9.96
C MET A 173 -16.56 -0.03 11.32
N PRO A 174 -15.68 -0.41 12.27
CA PRO A 174 -15.52 0.32 13.53
C PRO A 174 -15.31 1.80 13.23
N ASN A 175 -16.13 2.66 13.85
CA ASN A 175 -16.08 4.08 13.61
C ASN A 175 -14.85 4.69 14.30
N PHE A 176 -13.73 4.76 13.60
CA PHE A 176 -12.48 5.37 14.08
C PHE A 176 -12.54 6.91 14.18
N SER A 177 -13.70 7.52 13.94
CA SER A 177 -13.90 8.99 13.94
C SER A 177 -14.39 9.58 15.27
N LYS A 178 -14.45 8.79 16.35
CA LYS A 178 -14.79 9.32 17.68
C LYS A 178 -13.56 9.71 18.48
#